data_b4c84fa5d779029a76f73d8d998e3d21
#
_entry.id   b4c84fa5d779029a76f73d8d998e3d21
#
_cell.length_a   1.000
_cell.length_b   1.000
_cell.length_c   1.000
_cell.angle_alpha   90.00
_cell.angle_beta   90.00
_cell.angle_gamma   90.00
#
_symmetry.space_group_name_H-M   'P 1'
#
loop_
_entity.id
_entity.type
_entity.pdbx_description
1 polymer ?
#
loop_
_entity_poly.entity_id
_entity_poly.type
_entity_poly.pdbx_seq_one_letter_code
_entity_poly.pdbx_strand_id
1 'polypeptide(L)'
;MKLKLFFSAAVLALAATAATAQDYQFTTVKENPVTSIKNQYRSGTCWCFSALSFIESEILRTKNVEVDLSEMFVVGKSYHDRAIKYVRLDGSLRFSAGSSFGDVLHVIEDYGIVPQEAMPGFNYGTDKPEHNELDAVLFGYVNAVAKNPNKKLTTAWVNGLDGIIEAYFGEYPETFTAEGTEYTPESYRDFLGINTDDYVNITSFTHHPFYEPFIIEVCDNWRWDSAYNLPMDEMMEVMYNAIDKGYTVAWGSDVSEKGFTRDGLAVMPLEEQKATAGSDQERWVGKAKEETAEETKADLPEEMVITQEMRQDAYDRKTTTDDHGMHIYGIAKDQNGNQYFMVKNSWGETGKYKGVWYASDAFVRYKTLNIVVHKDALPKHIAKKLGIK
;
A
#
# COMPACT_ATOMS: atom_id res chain seq x y z
N MET A 1 55.33 46.28 -51.14
CA MET A 1 55.16 44.82 -51.16
C MET A 1 54.68 44.38 -49.74
N LYS A 2 53.39 44.16 -49.54
CA LYS A 2 52.81 43.82 -48.23
C LYS A 2 52.46 42.32 -48.22
N LEU A 3 53.14 41.59 -47.38
CA LEU A 3 52.96 40.20 -47.16
C LEU A 3 51.75 40.01 -46.27
N LYS A 4 50.70 39.31 -46.75
CA LYS A 4 49.53 38.90 -45.94
C LYS A 4 49.77 37.48 -45.40
N LEU A 5 49.91 37.38 -44.07
CA LEU A 5 49.84 36.08 -43.37
C LEU A 5 48.36 35.65 -43.24
N PHE A 6 48.03 34.45 -43.73
CA PHE A 6 46.79 33.79 -43.45
C PHE A 6 46.98 32.88 -42.23
N PHE A 7 46.28 33.19 -41.13
CA PHE A 7 46.13 32.30 -40.02
C PHE A 7 44.88 31.42 -40.27
N SER A 8 45.12 30.15 -40.51
CA SER A 8 44.03 29.16 -40.51
C SER A 8 43.77 28.68 -39.09
N ALA A 9 42.66 29.10 -38.51
CA ALA A 9 42.17 28.57 -37.25
C ALA A 9 41.45 27.24 -37.53
N ALA A 10 42.03 26.10 -37.11
CA ALA A 10 41.37 24.83 -37.08
C ALA A 10 40.43 24.79 -35.86
N VAL A 11 39.12 24.84 -36.10
CA VAL A 11 38.12 24.63 -35.06
C VAL A 11 38.00 23.11 -34.89
N LEU A 12 38.55 22.59 -33.78
CA LEU A 12 38.25 21.25 -33.31
C LEU A 12 36.83 21.30 -32.72
N ALA A 13 35.84 20.73 -33.42
CA ALA A 13 34.55 20.45 -32.90
C ALA A 13 34.69 19.21 -31.98
N LEU A 14 34.73 19.40 -30.66
CA LEU A 14 34.46 18.33 -29.70
C LEU A 14 32.96 18.00 -29.81
N ALA A 15 32.67 16.87 -30.43
CA ALA A 15 31.37 16.24 -30.30
C ALA A 15 31.26 15.71 -28.86
N ALA A 16 30.65 16.45 -27.96
CA ALA A 16 30.20 15.93 -26.70
C ALA A 16 29.09 14.93 -27.03
N THR A 17 29.39 13.62 -26.97
CA THR A 17 28.38 12.59 -26.90
C THR A 17 27.71 12.75 -25.55
N ALA A 18 26.52 13.32 -25.52
CA ALA A 18 25.66 13.25 -24.36
C ALA A 18 25.40 11.77 -24.10
N ALA A 19 25.98 11.23 -23.04
CA ALA A 19 25.62 9.92 -22.54
C ALA A 19 24.19 10.05 -22.04
N THR A 20 23.22 9.48 -22.79
CA THR A 20 21.85 9.34 -22.32
C THR A 20 21.87 8.35 -21.17
N ALA A 21 21.35 8.74 -20.01
CA ALA A 21 21.12 7.82 -18.90
C ALA A 21 20.38 6.59 -19.43
N GLN A 22 20.91 5.40 -19.15
CA GLN A 22 20.28 4.17 -19.63
C GLN A 22 19.00 3.97 -18.83
N ASP A 23 17.88 3.96 -19.55
CA ASP A 23 16.55 3.77 -18.97
C ASP A 23 16.37 2.33 -18.50
N TYR A 24 15.63 2.10 -17.41
CA TYR A 24 15.30 0.77 -16.95
C TYR A 24 14.47 0.00 -17.99
N GLN A 25 14.90 -1.21 -18.29
CA GLN A 25 14.21 -2.15 -19.17
C GLN A 25 13.91 -3.41 -18.38
N PHE A 26 12.62 -3.67 -18.16
CA PHE A 26 12.19 -4.83 -17.39
C PHE A 26 11.74 -5.98 -18.26
N THR A 27 12.13 -7.19 -17.87
CA THR A 27 11.64 -8.45 -18.42
C THR A 27 10.88 -9.17 -17.33
N THR A 28 9.58 -9.44 -17.56
CA THR A 28 8.75 -10.20 -16.63
C THR A 28 9.26 -11.63 -16.51
N VAL A 29 9.51 -12.08 -15.28
CA VAL A 29 9.90 -13.44 -14.95
C VAL A 29 8.68 -14.27 -14.57
N LYS A 30 7.82 -13.71 -13.74
CA LYS A 30 6.58 -14.31 -13.26
C LYS A 30 5.55 -13.22 -13.02
N GLU A 31 4.34 -13.47 -13.47
CA GLU A 31 3.20 -12.58 -13.26
C GLU A 31 1.98 -13.41 -12.90
N ASN A 32 1.32 -13.04 -11.81
CA ASN A 32 0.09 -13.66 -11.35
C ASN A 32 -1.11 -12.76 -11.72
N PRO A 33 -2.28 -13.34 -11.98
CA PRO A 33 -3.46 -12.56 -12.37
C PRO A 33 -3.88 -11.57 -11.29
N VAL A 34 -4.20 -10.35 -11.71
CA VAL A 34 -4.75 -9.28 -10.86
C VAL A 34 -5.89 -8.57 -11.59
N THR A 35 -6.78 -7.95 -10.82
CA THR A 35 -7.85 -7.08 -11.33
C THR A 35 -7.29 -5.75 -11.83
N SER A 36 -8.13 -4.90 -12.43
CA SER A 36 -7.74 -3.59 -12.96
C SER A 36 -7.16 -2.66 -11.88
N ILE A 37 -6.35 -1.68 -12.31
CA ILE A 37 -5.78 -0.66 -11.42
C ILE A 37 -6.83 0.38 -11.07
N LYS A 38 -7.08 0.57 -9.77
CA LYS A 38 -8.00 1.56 -9.24
C LYS A 38 -7.30 2.86 -8.85
N ASN A 39 -8.05 3.89 -8.53
CA ASN A 39 -7.53 5.19 -8.11
C ASN A 39 -8.15 5.64 -6.79
N GLN A 40 -7.40 5.52 -5.68
CA GLN A 40 -7.82 6.02 -4.37
C GLN A 40 -7.93 7.55 -4.31
N TYR A 41 -7.33 8.25 -5.26
CA TYR A 41 -7.27 9.71 -5.36
C TYR A 41 -6.88 10.38 -4.03
N ARG A 42 -7.78 11.16 -3.39
CA ARG A 42 -7.53 11.93 -2.16
C ARG A 42 -8.23 11.35 -0.94
N SER A 43 -8.17 10.04 -0.77
CA SER A 43 -8.91 9.38 0.31
C SER A 43 -8.05 8.95 1.50
N GLY A 44 -6.74 8.78 1.34
CA GLY A 44 -5.88 8.20 2.39
C GLY A 44 -6.22 6.74 2.72
N THR A 45 -6.87 6.02 1.80
CA THR A 45 -7.38 4.66 2.00
C THR A 45 -6.62 3.59 1.22
N CYS A 46 -5.32 3.81 0.97
CA CYS A 46 -4.44 2.89 0.26
C CYS A 46 -4.48 1.45 0.84
N TRP A 47 -4.55 1.34 2.16
CA TRP A 47 -4.69 0.08 2.88
C TRP A 47 -5.90 -0.75 2.42
N CYS A 48 -7.02 -0.10 2.15
CA CYS A 48 -8.26 -0.75 1.68
C CYS A 48 -8.15 -1.14 0.21
N PHE A 49 -7.73 -0.21 -0.66
CA PHE A 49 -7.56 -0.48 -2.09
C PHE A 49 -6.58 -1.63 -2.36
N SER A 50 -5.46 -1.65 -1.63
CA SER A 50 -4.45 -2.70 -1.81
C SER A 50 -4.87 -4.04 -1.23
N ALA A 51 -5.51 -4.07 -0.06
CA ALA A 51 -5.99 -5.30 0.52
C ALA A 51 -7.15 -5.91 -0.27
N LEU A 52 -8.11 -5.10 -0.75
CA LEU A 52 -9.17 -5.61 -1.61
C LEU A 52 -8.62 -6.09 -2.95
N SER A 53 -7.66 -5.38 -3.55
CA SER A 53 -6.96 -5.86 -4.74
C SER A 53 -6.30 -7.23 -4.52
N PHE A 54 -5.70 -7.45 -3.34
CA PHE A 54 -5.14 -8.75 -2.94
C PHE A 54 -6.24 -9.82 -2.79
N ILE A 55 -7.36 -9.53 -2.11
CA ILE A 55 -8.49 -10.45 -1.95
C ILE A 55 -9.15 -10.77 -3.31
N GLU A 56 -9.33 -9.78 -4.18
CA GLU A 56 -9.84 -9.96 -5.55
C GLU A 56 -8.95 -10.93 -6.35
N SER A 57 -7.63 -10.85 -6.18
CA SER A 57 -6.68 -11.78 -6.82
C SER A 57 -6.78 -13.20 -6.26
N GLU A 58 -7.05 -13.35 -4.97
CA GLU A 58 -7.30 -14.66 -4.37
C GLU A 58 -8.60 -15.29 -4.89
N ILE A 59 -9.66 -14.50 -5.06
CA ILE A 59 -10.92 -14.96 -5.69
C ILE A 59 -10.65 -15.34 -7.15
N LEU A 60 -9.94 -14.51 -7.89
CA LEU A 60 -9.57 -14.79 -9.28
C LEU A 60 -8.74 -16.08 -9.40
N ARG A 61 -7.77 -16.30 -8.49
CA ARG A 61 -6.93 -17.50 -8.44
C ARG A 61 -7.74 -18.76 -8.12
N THR A 62 -8.69 -18.69 -7.17
CA THR A 62 -9.42 -19.86 -6.66
C THR A 62 -10.67 -20.21 -7.46
N LYS A 63 -11.36 -19.20 -7.98
CA LYS A 63 -12.66 -19.34 -8.67
C LYS A 63 -12.60 -18.99 -10.16
N ASN A 64 -11.53 -18.38 -10.64
CA ASN A 64 -11.40 -17.85 -12.01
C ASN A 64 -12.56 -16.87 -12.35
N VAL A 65 -12.96 -16.07 -11.37
CA VAL A 65 -13.99 -15.02 -11.50
C VAL A 65 -13.36 -13.70 -11.10
N GLU A 66 -13.47 -12.71 -11.97
CA GLU A 66 -13.08 -11.34 -11.67
C GLU A 66 -14.22 -10.64 -10.91
N VAL A 67 -13.91 -10.04 -9.77
CA VAL A 67 -14.84 -9.27 -8.96
C VAL A 67 -14.27 -7.88 -8.70
N ASP A 68 -15.15 -6.92 -8.51
CA ASP A 68 -14.84 -5.55 -8.11
C ASP A 68 -15.54 -5.30 -6.76
N LEU A 69 -14.76 -5.27 -5.67
CA LEU A 69 -15.25 -5.15 -4.30
C LEU A 69 -15.30 -3.67 -3.88
N SER A 70 -16.31 -3.32 -3.06
CA SER A 70 -16.49 -1.94 -2.61
C SER A 70 -15.49 -1.56 -1.52
N GLU A 71 -14.59 -0.65 -1.83
CA GLU A 71 -13.69 -0.06 -0.84
C GLU A 71 -14.46 0.79 0.17
N MET A 72 -15.49 1.52 -0.28
CA MET A 72 -16.20 2.45 0.60
C MET A 72 -17.10 1.74 1.61
N PHE A 73 -17.58 0.53 1.31
CA PHE A 73 -18.21 -0.34 2.29
C PHE A 73 -17.26 -0.63 3.45
N VAL A 74 -16.03 -1.06 3.13
CA VAL A 74 -15.01 -1.40 4.11
C VAL A 74 -14.53 -0.18 4.89
N VAL A 75 -14.24 0.91 4.19
CA VAL A 75 -13.76 2.17 4.80
C VAL A 75 -14.78 2.72 5.80
N GLY A 76 -16.05 2.74 5.43
CA GLY A 76 -17.10 3.26 6.33
C GLY A 76 -17.30 2.41 7.57
N LYS A 77 -17.28 1.07 7.46
CA LYS A 77 -17.32 0.16 8.61
C LYS A 77 -16.09 0.32 9.50
N SER A 78 -14.90 0.49 8.91
CA SER A 78 -13.68 0.76 9.67
C SER A 78 -13.74 2.10 10.42
N TYR A 79 -14.28 3.17 9.82
CA TYR A 79 -14.52 4.43 10.53
C TYR A 79 -15.48 4.27 11.71
N HIS A 80 -16.57 3.52 11.54
CA HIS A 80 -17.51 3.21 12.61
C HIS A 80 -16.79 2.56 13.80
N ASP A 81 -16.08 1.47 13.57
CA ASP A 81 -15.38 0.71 14.62
C ASP A 81 -14.29 1.54 15.30
N ARG A 82 -13.52 2.30 14.49
CA ARG A 82 -12.46 3.18 15.02
C ARG A 82 -13.04 4.29 15.89
N ALA A 83 -14.18 4.85 15.53
CA ALA A 83 -14.86 5.86 16.33
C ALA A 83 -15.30 5.31 17.68
N ILE A 84 -15.87 4.09 17.70
CA ILE A 84 -16.23 3.40 18.95
C ILE A 84 -14.98 3.25 19.84
N LYS A 85 -13.87 2.77 19.28
CA LYS A 85 -12.63 2.57 20.03
C LYS A 85 -12.02 3.90 20.50
N TYR A 86 -12.02 4.93 19.62
CA TYR A 86 -11.55 6.29 19.96
C TYR A 86 -12.31 6.87 21.17
N VAL A 87 -13.63 6.77 21.16
CA VAL A 87 -14.47 7.27 22.26
C VAL A 87 -14.24 6.45 23.54
N ARG A 88 -14.11 5.12 23.47
CA ARG A 88 -13.79 4.25 24.62
C ARG A 88 -12.43 4.55 25.24
N LEU A 89 -11.47 5.06 24.46
CA LEU A 89 -10.13 5.44 24.87
C LEU A 89 -10.02 6.94 25.22
N ASP A 90 -11.14 7.63 25.45
CA ASP A 90 -11.19 9.05 25.79
C ASP A 90 -10.42 9.95 24.78
N GLY A 91 -10.38 9.56 23.51
CA GLY A 91 -9.67 10.28 22.47
C GLY A 91 -8.16 10.02 22.41
N SER A 92 -7.65 9.02 23.15
CA SER A 92 -6.23 8.67 23.19
C SER A 92 -5.83 7.67 22.06
N LEU A 93 -6.55 7.67 20.98
CA LEU A 93 -6.27 6.92 19.75
C LEU A 93 -6.12 7.90 18.59
N ARG A 94 -5.21 7.63 17.64
CA ARG A 94 -5.19 8.40 16.41
C ARG A 94 -6.45 8.09 15.60
N PHE A 95 -7.20 9.14 15.23
CA PHE A 95 -8.35 9.04 14.34
C PHE A 95 -8.02 9.72 13.00
N SER A 96 -7.89 8.93 11.94
CA SER A 96 -7.46 9.38 10.60
C SER A 96 -7.95 8.40 9.53
N ALA A 97 -7.74 8.72 8.26
CA ALA A 97 -8.09 7.86 7.12
C ALA A 97 -7.22 6.59 7.02
N GLY A 98 -5.95 6.65 7.46
CA GLY A 98 -5.03 5.52 7.40
C GLY A 98 -5.43 4.38 8.33
N SER A 99 -5.20 3.14 7.90
CA SER A 99 -5.51 1.91 8.63
C SER A 99 -4.61 0.77 8.14
N SER A 100 -4.84 -0.46 8.60
CA SER A 100 -4.03 -1.64 8.26
C SER A 100 -4.77 -2.62 7.35
N PHE A 101 -4.05 -3.55 6.74
CA PHE A 101 -4.67 -4.66 5.98
C PHE A 101 -5.57 -5.53 6.86
N GLY A 102 -5.22 -5.69 8.15
CA GLY A 102 -6.03 -6.40 9.12
C GLY A 102 -7.43 -5.81 9.28
N ASP A 103 -7.56 -4.49 9.16
CA ASP A 103 -8.88 -3.83 9.24
C ASP A 103 -9.82 -4.27 8.13
N VAL A 104 -9.30 -4.53 6.92
CA VAL A 104 -10.12 -5.09 5.82
C VAL A 104 -10.58 -6.48 6.15
N LEU A 105 -9.70 -7.34 6.68
CA LEU A 105 -10.05 -8.70 7.06
C LEU A 105 -11.10 -8.71 8.19
N HIS A 106 -10.93 -7.86 9.22
CA HIS A 106 -11.92 -7.73 10.30
C HIS A 106 -13.28 -7.26 9.78
N VAL A 107 -13.31 -6.26 8.88
CA VAL A 107 -14.59 -5.80 8.32
C VAL A 107 -15.26 -6.90 7.49
N ILE A 108 -14.49 -7.63 6.67
CA ILE A 108 -15.03 -8.75 5.89
C ILE A 108 -15.57 -9.86 6.81
N GLU A 109 -14.88 -10.14 7.91
CA GLU A 109 -15.31 -11.14 8.91
C GLU A 109 -16.60 -10.71 9.61
N ASP A 110 -16.63 -9.50 10.15
CA ASP A 110 -17.70 -9.00 11.01
C ASP A 110 -18.95 -8.56 10.24
N TYR A 111 -18.78 -7.99 9.04
CA TYR A 111 -19.84 -7.32 8.27
C TYR A 111 -20.07 -7.89 6.86
N GLY A 112 -19.23 -8.84 6.42
CA GLY A 112 -19.27 -9.31 5.04
C GLY A 112 -18.63 -8.33 4.06
N ILE A 113 -19.03 -8.43 2.78
CA ILE A 113 -18.51 -7.58 1.69
C ILE A 113 -19.58 -7.42 0.60
N VAL A 114 -19.52 -6.34 -0.15
CA VAL A 114 -20.41 -6.07 -1.26
C VAL A 114 -19.62 -5.76 -2.53
N PRO A 115 -20.17 -5.96 -3.73
CA PRO A 115 -19.54 -5.50 -4.96
C PRO A 115 -19.60 -3.98 -5.05
N GLN A 116 -18.67 -3.39 -5.79
CA GLN A 116 -18.54 -1.95 -6.00
C GLN A 116 -19.85 -1.30 -6.51
N GLU A 117 -20.58 -1.99 -7.38
CA GLU A 117 -21.84 -1.49 -7.94
C GLU A 117 -22.97 -1.37 -6.90
N ALA A 118 -22.94 -2.20 -5.83
CA ALA A 118 -23.94 -2.15 -4.77
C ALA A 118 -23.69 -0.99 -3.79
N MET A 119 -22.44 -0.55 -3.63
CA MET A 119 -22.09 0.61 -2.80
C MET A 119 -20.89 1.36 -3.40
N PRO A 120 -21.10 2.21 -4.42
CA PRO A 120 -20.01 2.98 -5.03
C PRO A 120 -19.33 3.96 -4.08
N GLY A 121 -20.07 4.53 -3.12
CA GLY A 121 -19.51 5.38 -2.07
C GLY A 121 -19.18 6.81 -2.49
N PHE A 122 -19.88 7.39 -3.47
CA PHE A 122 -19.61 8.73 -4.03
C PHE A 122 -20.83 9.66 -3.95
N ASN A 123 -21.39 9.87 -2.76
CA ASN A 123 -22.57 10.72 -2.58
C ASN A 123 -22.25 12.22 -2.45
N TYR A 124 -21.01 12.63 -2.70
CA TYR A 124 -20.55 14.00 -2.50
C TYR A 124 -20.21 14.74 -3.81
N GLY A 125 -20.79 14.30 -4.93
CA GLY A 125 -20.78 15.04 -6.20
C GLY A 125 -19.50 14.86 -7.03
N THR A 126 -18.63 13.90 -6.69
CA THR A 126 -17.48 13.49 -7.50
C THR A 126 -17.56 12.00 -7.84
N ASP A 127 -16.80 11.56 -8.83
CA ASP A 127 -16.66 10.17 -9.24
C ASP A 127 -15.33 9.54 -8.72
N LYS A 128 -14.67 10.23 -7.80
CA LYS A 128 -13.38 9.82 -7.21
C LYS A 128 -13.42 9.97 -5.70
N PRO A 129 -12.71 9.11 -4.95
CA PRO A 129 -12.61 9.21 -3.51
C PRO A 129 -11.95 10.53 -3.07
N GLU A 130 -12.70 11.41 -2.39
CA GLU A 130 -12.24 12.71 -1.93
C GLU A 130 -12.67 12.91 -0.47
N HIS A 131 -11.84 12.51 0.50
CA HIS A 131 -12.22 12.33 1.90
C HIS A 131 -11.71 13.40 2.85
N ASN A 132 -10.99 14.43 2.37
CA ASN A 132 -10.43 15.46 3.25
C ASN A 132 -11.49 16.14 4.13
N GLU A 133 -12.68 16.44 3.56
CA GLU A 133 -13.79 17.00 4.31
C GLU A 133 -14.38 15.99 5.29
N LEU A 134 -14.65 14.77 4.82
CA LEU A 134 -15.17 13.67 5.64
C LEU A 134 -14.29 13.40 6.84
N ASP A 135 -12.96 13.29 6.65
CA ASP A 135 -12.00 13.05 7.72
C ASP A 135 -12.08 14.14 8.81
N ALA A 136 -12.13 15.40 8.38
CA ALA A 136 -12.24 16.53 9.29
C ALA A 136 -13.58 16.54 10.07
N VAL A 137 -14.69 16.24 9.38
CA VAL A 137 -16.02 16.17 9.98
C VAL A 137 -16.11 15.03 10.98
N LEU A 138 -15.69 13.81 10.60
CA LEU A 138 -15.69 12.65 11.48
C LEU A 138 -14.81 12.87 12.71
N PHE A 139 -13.58 13.36 12.52
CA PHE A 139 -12.70 13.67 13.66
C PHE A 139 -13.33 14.73 14.58
N GLY A 140 -13.86 15.81 14.03
CA GLY A 140 -14.55 16.86 14.81
C GLY A 140 -15.69 16.29 15.62
N TYR A 141 -16.51 15.43 15.04
CA TYR A 141 -17.62 14.78 15.67
C TYR A 141 -17.20 13.85 16.81
N VAL A 142 -16.33 12.87 16.55
CA VAL A 142 -15.93 11.88 17.55
C VAL A 142 -15.12 12.52 18.70
N ASN A 143 -14.32 13.55 18.41
CA ASN A 143 -13.58 14.30 19.41
C ASN A 143 -14.51 15.09 20.33
N ALA A 144 -15.58 15.70 19.81
CA ALA A 144 -16.60 16.36 20.62
C ALA A 144 -17.33 15.35 21.52
N VAL A 145 -17.64 14.16 21.02
CA VAL A 145 -18.25 13.07 21.80
C VAL A 145 -17.31 12.61 22.92
N ALA A 146 -16.05 12.29 22.59
CA ALA A 146 -15.07 11.80 23.58
C ALA A 146 -14.79 12.83 24.69
N LYS A 147 -14.78 14.11 24.36
CA LYS A 147 -14.54 15.23 25.32
C LYS A 147 -15.79 15.75 26.01
N ASN A 148 -16.92 15.04 25.95
CA ASN A 148 -18.16 15.47 26.56
C ASN A 148 -18.01 15.71 28.07
N PRO A 149 -18.28 16.94 28.59
CA PRO A 149 -18.09 17.28 29.97
C PRO A 149 -19.06 16.55 30.94
N ASN A 150 -20.19 16.06 30.45
CA ASN A 150 -21.20 15.37 31.29
C ASN A 150 -20.78 13.96 31.71
N LYS A 151 -19.66 13.42 31.20
CA LYS A 151 -19.13 12.10 31.57
C LYS A 151 -20.10 10.92 31.38
N LYS A 152 -21.23 11.15 30.72
CA LYS A 152 -22.23 10.15 30.39
C LYS A 152 -22.70 10.41 28.97
N LEU A 153 -22.42 9.48 28.06
CA LEU A 153 -22.84 9.56 26.68
C LEU A 153 -24.27 9.02 26.54
N THR A 154 -25.01 9.57 25.58
CA THR A 154 -26.25 8.98 25.09
C THR A 154 -25.94 7.95 24.01
N THR A 155 -26.91 7.13 23.63
CA THR A 155 -26.75 6.17 22.49
C THR A 155 -26.88 6.86 21.13
N ALA A 156 -27.34 8.12 21.10
CA ALA A 156 -27.60 8.85 19.86
C ALA A 156 -26.36 9.18 19.04
N TRP A 157 -25.21 9.28 19.69
CA TRP A 157 -23.97 9.66 18.99
C TRP A 157 -23.51 8.64 17.93
N VAL A 158 -23.77 7.33 18.16
CA VAL A 158 -23.44 6.30 17.18
C VAL A 158 -24.30 6.49 15.93
N ASN A 159 -25.62 6.66 16.09
CA ASN A 159 -26.51 6.91 14.96
C ASN A 159 -26.16 8.21 14.20
N GLY A 160 -25.70 9.24 14.94
CA GLY A 160 -25.24 10.49 14.32
C GLY A 160 -23.94 10.29 13.51
N LEU A 161 -23.02 9.46 14.01
CA LEU A 161 -21.82 9.06 13.27
C LEU A 161 -22.17 8.32 11.98
N ASP A 162 -23.02 7.28 12.08
CA ASP A 162 -23.44 6.47 10.95
C ASP A 162 -24.17 7.33 9.90
N GLY A 163 -25.03 8.26 10.33
CA GLY A 163 -25.68 9.20 9.42
C GLY A 163 -24.70 10.15 8.70
N ILE A 164 -23.57 10.51 9.32
CA ILE A 164 -22.51 11.24 8.62
C ILE A 164 -21.84 10.34 7.57
N ILE A 165 -21.45 9.12 7.92
CA ILE A 165 -20.79 8.18 7.01
C ILE A 165 -21.71 7.90 5.82
N GLU A 166 -22.99 7.61 6.06
CA GLU A 166 -23.97 7.33 5.02
C GLU A 166 -24.25 8.55 4.11
N ALA A 167 -24.18 9.76 4.65
CA ALA A 167 -24.33 10.97 3.82
C ALA A 167 -23.24 11.09 2.76
N TYR A 168 -22.01 10.61 3.04
CA TYR A 168 -20.89 10.62 2.10
C TYR A 168 -20.81 9.38 1.22
N PHE A 169 -21.06 8.20 1.80
CA PHE A 169 -20.84 6.94 1.10
C PHE A 169 -22.13 6.28 0.56
N GLY A 170 -23.27 6.70 1.02
CA GLY A 170 -24.55 6.05 0.75
C GLY A 170 -24.96 5.09 1.86
N GLU A 171 -26.22 4.65 1.79
CA GLU A 171 -26.78 3.66 2.70
C GLU A 171 -26.11 2.29 2.50
N TYR A 172 -25.85 1.59 3.59
CA TYR A 172 -25.34 0.22 3.54
C TYR A 172 -26.45 -0.73 3.08
N PRO A 173 -26.23 -1.49 1.98
CA PRO A 173 -27.25 -2.41 1.52
C PRO A 173 -27.42 -3.59 2.51
N GLU A 174 -28.66 -3.84 2.95
CA GLU A 174 -29.01 -5.07 3.69
C GLU A 174 -28.98 -6.27 2.75
N THR A 175 -29.47 -6.10 1.51
CA THR A 175 -29.39 -7.09 0.43
C THR A 175 -29.08 -6.40 -0.89
N PHE A 176 -28.53 -7.13 -1.84
CA PHE A 176 -28.24 -6.68 -3.20
C PHE A 176 -28.26 -7.87 -4.16
N THR A 177 -28.37 -7.60 -5.45
CA THR A 177 -28.32 -8.64 -6.49
C THR A 177 -26.96 -8.62 -7.18
N ALA A 178 -26.29 -9.77 -7.20
CA ALA A 178 -25.10 -10.01 -8.00
C ALA A 178 -25.29 -11.28 -8.84
N GLU A 179 -24.94 -11.23 -10.14
CA GLU A 179 -25.11 -12.35 -11.07
C GLU A 179 -26.52 -12.98 -11.07
N GLY A 180 -27.55 -12.15 -10.83
CA GLY A 180 -28.94 -12.58 -10.81
C GLY A 180 -29.40 -13.29 -9.53
N THR A 181 -28.54 -13.33 -8.50
CA THR A 181 -28.86 -13.89 -7.17
C THR A 181 -28.84 -12.78 -6.11
N GLU A 182 -29.79 -12.83 -5.18
CA GLU A 182 -29.85 -11.92 -4.04
C GLU A 182 -28.92 -12.41 -2.91
N TYR A 183 -28.14 -11.50 -2.37
CA TYR A 183 -27.19 -11.75 -1.28
C TYR A 183 -27.34 -10.73 -0.17
N THR A 184 -27.03 -11.11 1.06
CA THR A 184 -26.55 -10.19 2.11
C THR A 184 -25.03 -10.06 1.99
N PRO A 185 -24.41 -9.02 2.59
CA PRO A 185 -22.94 -8.87 2.58
C PRO A 185 -22.20 -10.13 3.09
N GLU A 186 -22.70 -10.78 4.13
CA GLU A 186 -22.12 -12.01 4.70
C GLU A 186 -22.28 -13.20 3.73
N SER A 187 -23.46 -13.38 3.15
CA SER A 187 -23.70 -14.50 2.22
C SER A 187 -22.90 -14.32 0.92
N TYR A 188 -22.60 -13.08 0.52
CA TYR A 188 -21.74 -12.81 -0.62
C TYR A 188 -20.27 -13.13 -0.31
N ARG A 189 -19.76 -12.73 0.87
CA ARG A 189 -18.45 -13.18 1.37
C ARG A 189 -18.32 -14.71 1.29
N ASP A 190 -19.33 -15.43 1.79
CA ASP A 190 -19.33 -16.90 1.81
C ASP A 190 -19.40 -17.50 0.39
N PHE A 191 -20.20 -16.90 -0.50
CA PHE A 191 -20.24 -17.25 -1.92
C PHE A 191 -18.88 -17.04 -2.60
N LEU A 192 -18.20 -15.95 -2.29
CA LEU A 192 -16.85 -15.68 -2.80
C LEU A 192 -15.79 -16.60 -2.20
N GLY A 193 -16.10 -17.30 -1.09
CA GLY A 193 -15.20 -18.23 -0.43
C GLY A 193 -14.07 -17.54 0.32
N ILE A 194 -14.29 -16.32 0.77
CA ILE A 194 -13.29 -15.58 1.55
C ILE A 194 -13.31 -16.10 2.98
N ASN A 195 -12.18 -16.67 3.40
CA ASN A 195 -11.94 -17.07 4.79
C ASN A 195 -10.77 -16.24 5.34
N THR A 196 -11.04 -15.34 6.26
CA THR A 196 -10.05 -14.41 6.80
C THR A 196 -8.94 -15.09 7.59
N ASP A 197 -9.18 -16.28 8.14
CA ASP A 197 -8.18 -17.11 8.83
C ASP A 197 -7.11 -17.71 7.89
N ASP A 198 -7.29 -17.59 6.58
CA ASP A 198 -6.32 -18.07 5.61
C ASP A 198 -5.18 -17.05 5.36
N TYR A 199 -5.28 -15.87 5.91
CA TYR A 199 -4.31 -14.78 5.67
C TYR A 199 -3.41 -14.53 6.86
N VAL A 200 -2.12 -14.42 6.59
CA VAL A 200 -1.07 -14.30 7.62
C VAL A 200 -0.38 -12.95 7.46
N ASN A 201 -0.38 -12.16 8.53
CA ASN A 201 0.37 -10.90 8.62
C ASN A 201 1.79 -11.18 9.11
N ILE A 202 2.80 -10.69 8.39
CA ILE A 202 4.23 -10.94 8.64
C ILE A 202 4.99 -9.63 8.63
N THR A 203 5.95 -9.51 9.53
CA THR A 203 6.90 -8.40 9.62
C THR A 203 8.32 -8.89 9.92
N SER A 204 9.30 -7.97 10.01
CA SER A 204 10.69 -8.31 10.28
C SER A 204 11.39 -7.21 11.07
N PHE A 205 11.41 -7.32 12.40
CA PHE A 205 12.08 -6.37 13.30
C PHE A 205 12.78 -7.09 14.45
N THR A 206 13.93 -6.56 14.92
CA THR A 206 14.77 -7.21 15.93
C THR A 206 14.44 -6.86 17.38
N HIS A 207 13.56 -5.87 17.63
CA HIS A 207 13.16 -5.47 18.98
C HIS A 207 12.14 -6.42 19.62
N HIS A 208 11.65 -7.40 18.86
CA HIS A 208 10.85 -8.52 19.35
C HIS A 208 11.45 -9.87 18.88
N PRO A 209 11.19 -10.98 19.59
CA PRO A 209 11.67 -12.30 19.19
C PRO A 209 11.17 -12.69 17.80
N PHE A 210 12.03 -13.32 17.01
CA PHE A 210 11.61 -13.95 15.76
C PHE A 210 10.76 -15.19 16.01
N TYR A 211 9.87 -15.48 15.06
CA TYR A 211 8.90 -16.58 15.03
C TYR A 211 7.78 -16.47 16.05
N GLU A 212 7.64 -15.33 16.69
CA GLU A 212 6.53 -15.00 17.59
C GLU A 212 5.73 -13.82 17.03
N PRO A 213 4.41 -13.76 17.28
CA PRO A 213 3.62 -12.60 16.88
C PRO A 213 3.82 -11.44 17.86
N PHE A 214 3.82 -10.22 17.34
CA PHE A 214 3.77 -9.01 18.15
C PHE A 214 2.94 -7.92 17.44
N ILE A 215 2.52 -6.90 18.18
CA ILE A 215 1.77 -5.76 17.66
C ILE A 215 2.77 -4.75 17.11
N ILE A 216 2.74 -4.50 15.80
CA ILE A 216 3.60 -3.47 15.19
C ILE A 216 3.15 -2.10 15.70
N GLU A 217 4.09 -1.34 16.29
CA GLU A 217 3.82 -0.05 16.92
C GLU A 217 3.80 1.08 15.88
N VAL A 218 2.76 1.07 15.06
CA VAL A 218 2.43 2.16 14.13
C VAL A 218 1.03 2.70 14.41
N CYS A 219 0.82 3.98 14.13
CA CYS A 219 -0.44 4.64 14.49
C CYS A 219 -1.65 4.07 13.75
N ASP A 220 -1.45 3.54 12.56
CA ASP A 220 -2.51 3.01 11.71
C ASP A 220 -2.88 1.57 12.05
N ASN A 221 -2.07 0.87 12.87
CA ASN A 221 -2.47 -0.37 13.53
C ASN A 221 -3.34 -0.11 14.78
N TRP A 222 -4.42 0.61 14.60
CA TRP A 222 -5.29 1.05 15.71
C TRP A 222 -6.10 -0.08 16.34
N ARG A 223 -6.29 -1.22 15.67
CA ARG A 223 -6.90 -2.41 16.25
C ARG A 223 -5.94 -3.18 17.15
N TRP A 224 -4.63 -2.92 17.00
CA TRP A 224 -3.54 -3.64 17.69
C TRP A 224 -3.39 -5.07 17.22
N ASP A 225 -3.56 -5.26 15.92
CA ASP A 225 -3.35 -6.56 15.29
C ASP A 225 -1.88 -6.97 15.35
N SER A 226 -1.66 -8.25 15.56
CA SER A 226 -0.33 -8.81 15.58
C SER A 226 0.13 -9.25 14.20
N ALA A 227 1.46 -9.24 14.01
CA ALA A 227 2.13 -9.81 12.86
C ALA A 227 3.19 -10.82 13.34
N TYR A 228 3.34 -11.93 12.63
CA TYR A 228 4.43 -12.86 12.87
C TYR A 228 5.76 -12.22 12.48
N ASN A 229 6.72 -12.30 13.37
CA ASN A 229 8.03 -11.70 13.17
C ASN A 229 9.01 -12.72 12.56
N LEU A 230 9.55 -12.42 11.38
CA LEU A 230 10.55 -13.26 10.72
C LEU A 230 11.89 -12.53 10.56
N PRO A 231 13.03 -13.23 10.48
CA PRO A 231 14.23 -12.64 9.90
C PRO A 231 13.96 -12.09 8.50
N MET A 232 14.62 -10.99 8.14
CA MET A 232 14.39 -10.29 6.87
C MET A 232 14.48 -11.22 5.65
N ASP A 233 15.51 -12.10 5.63
CA ASP A 233 15.68 -13.02 4.51
C ASP A 233 14.56 -14.06 4.42
N GLU A 234 14.00 -14.49 5.55
CA GLU A 234 12.85 -15.42 5.55
C GLU A 234 11.56 -14.70 5.14
N MET A 235 11.39 -13.44 5.50
CA MET A 235 10.28 -12.63 4.99
C MET A 235 10.37 -12.48 3.46
N MET A 236 11.54 -12.19 2.92
CA MET A 236 11.77 -12.14 1.47
C MET A 236 11.52 -13.49 0.80
N GLU A 237 11.96 -14.60 1.43
CA GLU A 237 11.67 -15.95 0.94
C GLU A 237 10.16 -16.20 0.84
N VAL A 238 9.37 -15.77 1.83
CA VAL A 238 7.90 -15.85 1.78
C VAL A 238 7.36 -15.11 0.56
N MET A 239 7.83 -13.89 0.32
CA MET A 239 7.36 -13.07 -0.81
C MET A 239 7.65 -13.72 -2.16
N TYR A 240 8.89 -14.16 -2.37
CA TYR A 240 9.28 -14.86 -3.61
C TYR A 240 8.51 -16.17 -3.79
N ASN A 241 8.38 -16.97 -2.72
CA ASN A 241 7.64 -18.23 -2.77
C ASN A 241 6.15 -18.03 -3.04
N ALA A 242 5.55 -16.96 -2.51
CA ALA A 242 4.17 -16.61 -2.80
C ALA A 242 3.96 -16.38 -4.31
N ILE A 243 4.77 -15.52 -4.91
CA ILE A 243 4.67 -15.23 -6.35
C ILE A 243 4.93 -16.47 -7.20
N ASP A 244 5.94 -17.26 -6.88
CA ASP A 244 6.28 -18.49 -7.62
C ASP A 244 5.14 -19.52 -7.60
N LYS A 245 4.43 -19.61 -6.47
CA LYS A 245 3.28 -20.51 -6.29
C LYS A 245 1.96 -19.99 -6.87
N GLY A 246 1.93 -18.80 -7.43
CA GLY A 246 0.72 -18.21 -8.03
C GLY A 246 -0.11 -17.38 -7.08
N TYR A 247 0.40 -17.07 -5.87
CA TYR A 247 -0.20 -16.13 -4.92
C TYR A 247 0.32 -14.72 -5.14
N THR A 248 -0.34 -13.76 -4.53
CA THR A 248 0.06 -12.36 -4.48
C THR A 248 0.35 -11.93 -3.05
N VAL A 249 0.78 -10.69 -2.83
CA VAL A 249 1.20 -10.19 -1.52
C VAL A 249 0.61 -8.79 -1.30
N ALA A 250 -0.18 -8.58 -0.25
CA ALA A 250 -0.47 -7.23 0.21
C ALA A 250 0.77 -6.69 0.93
N TRP A 251 1.21 -5.49 0.57
CA TRP A 251 2.51 -4.96 0.95
C TRP A 251 2.40 -3.55 1.54
N GLY A 252 2.68 -3.42 2.83
CA GLY A 252 2.82 -2.16 3.55
C GLY A 252 4.26 -1.67 3.53
N SER A 253 4.48 -0.43 3.08
CA SER A 253 5.82 0.12 2.86
C SER A 253 5.89 1.61 3.15
N ASP A 254 7.07 2.07 3.52
CA ASP A 254 7.45 3.47 3.40
C ASP A 254 7.75 3.77 1.92
N VAL A 255 7.12 4.80 1.39
CA VAL A 255 7.33 5.28 0.01
C VAL A 255 7.89 6.71 0.00
N SER A 256 8.35 7.18 1.16
CA SER A 256 8.83 8.54 1.33
C SER A 256 10.26 8.76 0.79
N GLU A 257 10.84 7.80 0.11
CA GLU A 257 12.19 7.84 -0.46
C GLU A 257 12.23 8.52 -1.84
N LYS A 258 13.38 9.16 -2.16
CA LYS A 258 13.60 9.70 -3.51
C LYS A 258 13.56 8.63 -4.60
N GLY A 259 14.03 7.42 -4.28
CA GLY A 259 14.01 6.28 -5.18
C GLY A 259 12.62 5.73 -5.47
N PHE A 260 11.60 6.12 -4.69
CA PHE A 260 10.21 5.87 -5.04
C PHE A 260 9.70 6.98 -5.98
N THR A 261 9.78 6.73 -7.28
CA THR A 261 9.55 7.75 -8.31
C THR A 261 8.12 7.73 -8.85
N ARG A 262 7.69 8.85 -9.42
CA ARG A 262 6.39 8.93 -10.13
C ARG A 262 6.34 8.11 -11.41
N ASP A 263 7.50 7.76 -11.96
CA ASP A 263 7.60 7.00 -13.19
C ASP A 263 7.47 5.49 -12.97
N GLY A 264 7.27 5.05 -11.71
CA GLY A 264 7.00 3.66 -11.38
C GLY A 264 8.26 2.86 -10.99
N LEU A 265 9.25 3.50 -10.39
CA LEU A 265 10.42 2.85 -9.81
C LEU A 265 10.42 3.00 -8.28
N ALA A 266 10.87 1.95 -7.59
CA ALA A 266 11.17 1.95 -6.18
C ALA A 266 12.55 1.29 -5.98
N VAL A 267 13.59 2.11 -5.81
CA VAL A 267 15.01 1.69 -5.77
C VAL A 267 15.75 2.34 -4.61
N MET A 268 16.83 1.70 -4.14
CA MET A 268 17.68 2.20 -3.05
C MET A 268 19.12 2.41 -3.54
N PRO A 269 19.40 3.49 -4.29
CA PRO A 269 20.76 3.76 -4.76
C PRO A 269 21.72 3.99 -3.60
N LEU A 270 23.02 3.65 -3.80
CA LEU A 270 24.08 3.76 -2.80
C LEU A 270 24.28 5.18 -2.26
N GLU A 271 23.90 6.20 -3.00
CA GLU A 271 24.00 7.58 -2.54
C GLU A 271 22.94 7.88 -1.47
N GLU A 272 23.40 8.47 -0.35
CA GLU A 272 22.56 8.85 0.78
C GLU A 272 21.37 9.69 0.31
N GLN A 273 20.17 9.12 0.38
CA GLN A 273 18.95 9.83 0.01
C GLN A 273 18.39 10.54 1.24
N LYS A 274 18.28 11.84 1.18
CA LYS A 274 17.55 12.58 2.22
C LYS A 274 16.08 12.25 2.11
N ALA A 275 15.54 11.63 3.16
CA ALA A 275 14.10 11.45 3.28
C ALA A 275 13.40 12.81 3.12
N THR A 276 12.37 12.87 2.29
CA THR A 276 11.53 14.06 2.22
C THR A 276 10.44 13.93 3.29
N ALA A 277 10.33 14.94 4.15
CA ALA A 277 9.26 14.99 5.14
C ALA A 277 7.88 15.12 4.44
N GLY A 278 6.89 14.39 4.93
CA GLY A 278 5.52 14.46 4.47
C GLY A 278 4.88 13.09 4.24
N SER A 279 3.56 13.03 4.37
CA SER A 279 2.78 11.85 4.03
C SER A 279 2.75 11.64 2.51
N ASP A 280 2.50 10.42 2.08
CA ASP A 280 2.23 10.06 0.68
C ASP A 280 1.23 11.02 0.01
N GLN A 281 0.19 11.39 0.75
CA GLN A 281 -0.84 12.33 0.33
C GLN A 281 -0.31 13.74 0.05
N GLU A 282 0.60 14.28 0.88
CA GLU A 282 1.21 15.60 0.66
C GLU A 282 2.16 15.62 -0.53
N ARG A 283 2.82 14.51 -0.80
CA ARG A 283 3.80 14.36 -1.86
C ARG A 283 3.16 14.38 -3.25
N TRP A 284 2.01 13.72 -3.39
CA TRP A 284 1.36 13.48 -4.67
C TRP A 284 0.28 14.52 -5.02
N VAL A 285 -0.24 15.24 -4.04
CA VAL A 285 -1.40 16.14 -4.20
C VAL A 285 -1.04 17.60 -4.49
N GLY A 286 0.22 18.03 -4.53
CA GLY A 286 0.33 19.44 -4.83
C GLY A 286 1.64 20.21 -4.82
N LYS A 287 2.80 19.57 -4.82
CA LYS A 287 4.04 20.34 -5.01
C LYS A 287 4.51 20.26 -6.45
N ALA A 288 4.59 21.43 -7.08
CA ALA A 288 5.28 21.60 -8.35
C ALA A 288 6.75 21.17 -8.21
N LYS A 289 7.26 20.48 -9.23
CA LYS A 289 8.66 20.08 -9.35
C LYS A 289 9.60 21.26 -9.12
N GLU A 290 10.53 21.12 -8.20
CA GLU A 290 11.85 21.71 -8.39
C GLU A 290 12.66 20.71 -9.22
N GLU A 291 12.93 21.05 -10.47
CA GLU A 291 13.84 20.32 -11.33
C GLU A 291 15.25 20.46 -10.77
N THR A 292 15.77 19.41 -10.17
CA THR A 292 17.20 19.32 -9.88
C THR A 292 17.92 18.77 -11.12
N ALA A 293 18.95 19.48 -11.51
CA ALA A 293 19.75 19.29 -12.68
C ALA A 293 20.39 17.89 -12.79
N GLU A 294 20.45 17.45 -14.03
CA GLU A 294 21.16 16.36 -14.66
C GLU A 294 22.35 15.77 -13.90
N GLU A 295 22.27 14.46 -13.63
CA GLU A 295 23.45 13.60 -13.60
C GLU A 295 23.38 12.62 -14.75
N THR A 296 24.33 12.75 -15.65
CA THR A 296 24.59 11.80 -16.73
C THR A 296 25.18 10.53 -16.17
N LYS A 297 24.41 9.44 -16.08
CA LYS A 297 24.96 8.10 -15.80
C LYS A 297 24.66 7.17 -16.98
N ALA A 298 25.72 6.53 -17.47
CA ALA A 298 25.66 5.56 -18.58
C ALA A 298 25.14 4.19 -18.11
N ASP A 299 25.19 3.91 -16.81
CA ASP A 299 24.79 2.64 -16.19
C ASP A 299 23.71 2.86 -15.12
N LEU A 300 22.92 1.82 -14.83
CA LEU A 300 21.98 1.85 -13.69
C LEU A 300 22.77 2.05 -12.39
N PRO A 301 22.24 2.84 -11.43
CA PRO A 301 22.91 3.05 -10.16
C PRO A 301 23.01 1.74 -9.39
N GLU A 302 24.16 1.52 -8.72
CA GLU A 302 24.28 0.44 -7.76
C GLU A 302 23.36 0.70 -6.57
N GLU A 303 22.75 -0.36 -6.05
CA GLU A 303 21.87 -0.27 -4.89
C GLU A 303 22.56 -0.66 -3.59
N MET A 304 22.02 -0.17 -2.49
CA MET A 304 22.48 -0.50 -1.15
C MET A 304 22.30 -1.99 -0.86
N VAL A 305 23.28 -2.58 -0.14
CA VAL A 305 23.13 -3.91 0.46
C VAL A 305 22.48 -3.74 1.83
N ILE A 306 21.22 -4.14 1.93
CA ILE A 306 20.41 -3.92 3.13
C ILE A 306 20.63 -5.05 4.14
N THR A 307 20.87 -4.67 5.40
CA THR A 307 20.98 -5.60 6.54
C THR A 307 19.76 -5.51 7.46
N GLN A 308 19.58 -6.53 8.29
CA GLN A 308 18.53 -6.55 9.30
C GLN A 308 18.66 -5.38 10.29
N GLU A 309 19.91 -5.01 10.65
CA GLU A 309 20.20 -3.91 11.57
C GLU A 309 19.84 -2.56 10.95
N MET A 310 20.17 -2.34 9.66
CA MET A 310 19.81 -1.12 8.94
C MET A 310 18.29 -0.93 8.92
N ARG A 311 17.55 -2.01 8.67
CA ARG A 311 16.09 -2.03 8.68
C ARG A 311 15.54 -1.65 10.05
N GLN A 312 16.09 -2.23 11.14
CA GLN A 312 15.66 -1.88 12.51
C GLN A 312 16.01 -0.44 12.87
N ASP A 313 17.22 0.04 12.57
CA ASP A 313 17.63 1.42 12.84
C ASP A 313 16.72 2.43 12.12
N ALA A 314 16.32 2.14 10.87
CA ALA A 314 15.42 2.99 10.12
C ALA A 314 14.01 3.09 10.74
N TYR A 315 13.48 1.98 11.24
CA TYR A 315 12.21 1.96 11.96
C TYR A 315 12.29 2.73 13.28
N ASP A 316 13.32 2.48 14.09
CA ASP A 316 13.53 3.13 15.39
C ASP A 316 13.73 4.64 15.25
N ARG A 317 14.41 5.09 14.18
CA ARG A 317 14.64 6.51 13.89
C ARG A 317 13.52 7.17 13.10
N LYS A 318 12.48 6.43 12.72
CA LYS A 318 11.39 6.91 11.88
C LYS A 318 11.83 7.47 10.52
N THR A 319 12.87 6.87 9.94
CA THR A 319 13.25 7.02 8.54
C THR A 319 12.64 5.96 7.65
N THR A 320 11.97 4.97 8.27
CA THR A 320 10.99 4.08 7.66
C THR A 320 9.71 4.22 8.47
N THR A 321 8.63 4.67 7.82
CA THR A 321 7.34 4.95 8.42
C THR A 321 6.22 4.19 7.72
N ASP A 322 5.05 4.13 8.33
CA ASP A 322 3.85 3.52 7.75
C ASP A 322 3.16 4.53 6.82
N ASP A 323 3.47 4.45 5.53
CA ASP A 323 3.05 5.47 4.56
C ASP A 323 2.02 4.95 3.56
N HIS A 324 2.20 3.73 3.04
CA HIS A 324 1.43 3.29 1.88
C HIS A 324 1.23 1.78 1.81
N GLY A 325 0.02 1.38 1.44
CA GLY A 325 -0.32 0.01 1.11
C GLY A 325 -0.39 -0.21 -0.39
N MET A 326 0.23 -1.30 -0.88
CA MET A 326 0.29 -1.69 -2.29
C MET A 326 0.11 -3.20 -2.45
N HIS A 327 0.07 -3.68 -3.69
CA HIS A 327 -0.17 -5.07 -4.00
C HIS A 327 0.91 -5.62 -4.94
N ILE A 328 1.75 -6.54 -4.45
CA ILE A 328 2.78 -7.23 -5.23
C ILE A 328 2.17 -8.45 -5.91
N TYR A 329 2.36 -8.57 -7.23
CA TYR A 329 1.74 -9.63 -8.03
C TYR A 329 2.69 -10.33 -8.99
N GLY A 330 3.95 -9.88 -9.09
CA GLY A 330 4.88 -10.47 -10.04
C GLY A 330 6.35 -10.18 -9.71
N ILE A 331 7.21 -10.79 -10.49
CA ILE A 331 8.66 -10.63 -10.46
C ILE A 331 9.15 -10.29 -11.85
N ALA A 332 10.02 -9.31 -11.96
CA ALA A 332 10.71 -8.91 -13.17
C ALA A 332 12.23 -8.84 -12.93
N LYS A 333 12.99 -8.73 -14.02
CA LYS A 333 14.43 -8.43 -14.00
C LYS A 333 14.72 -7.23 -14.87
N ASP A 334 15.67 -6.41 -14.42
CA ASP A 334 16.23 -5.35 -15.25
C ASP A 334 17.22 -5.93 -16.29
N GLN A 335 17.79 -5.06 -17.14
CA GLN A 335 18.77 -5.43 -18.16
C GLN A 335 20.08 -5.98 -17.61
N ASN A 336 20.38 -5.78 -16.31
CA ASN A 336 21.55 -6.31 -15.62
C ASN A 336 21.26 -7.62 -14.88
N GLY A 337 20.00 -8.07 -14.88
CA GLY A 337 19.56 -9.30 -14.22
C GLY A 337 19.17 -9.12 -12.75
N ASN A 338 19.15 -7.90 -12.22
CA ASN A 338 18.68 -7.61 -10.86
C ASN A 338 17.18 -7.87 -10.76
N GLN A 339 16.73 -8.36 -9.61
CA GLN A 339 15.33 -8.72 -9.39
C GLN A 339 14.51 -7.54 -8.87
N TYR A 340 13.28 -7.45 -9.36
CA TYR A 340 12.28 -6.47 -8.95
C TYR A 340 10.94 -7.16 -8.74
N PHE A 341 10.19 -6.69 -7.75
CA PHE A 341 8.78 -7.02 -7.63
C PHE A 341 7.94 -6.11 -8.53
N MET A 342 6.94 -6.68 -9.16
CA MET A 342 5.91 -5.95 -9.89
C MET A 342 4.79 -5.60 -8.92
N VAL A 343 4.54 -4.31 -8.78
CA VAL A 343 3.65 -3.76 -7.75
C VAL A 343 2.49 -3.03 -8.41
N LYS A 344 1.28 -3.45 -8.12
CA LYS A 344 0.05 -2.73 -8.47
C LYS A 344 -0.20 -1.65 -7.42
N ASN A 345 -0.21 -0.40 -7.86
CA ASN A 345 -0.51 0.75 -7.02
C ASN A 345 -1.97 1.20 -7.22
N SER A 346 -2.47 2.02 -6.31
CA SER A 346 -3.84 2.55 -6.30
C SER A 346 -3.94 4.03 -6.69
N TRP A 347 -3.07 4.48 -7.63
CA TRP A 347 -3.06 5.88 -8.10
C TRP A 347 -3.51 6.04 -9.56
N GLY A 348 -4.31 5.07 -10.04
CA GLY A 348 -4.73 5.00 -11.43
C GLY A 348 -3.60 4.60 -12.37
N GLU A 349 -3.92 4.49 -13.66
CA GLU A 349 -2.96 4.15 -14.71
C GLU A 349 -2.04 5.33 -15.04
N THR A 350 -1.21 5.74 -14.08
CA THR A 350 -0.28 6.87 -14.18
C THR A 350 1.16 6.39 -14.39
N GLY A 351 2.06 7.34 -14.74
CA GLY A 351 3.48 7.07 -14.91
C GLY A 351 3.82 6.27 -16.16
N LYS A 352 5.11 5.94 -16.30
CA LYS A 352 5.67 5.22 -17.45
C LYS A 352 5.08 3.81 -17.60
N TYR A 353 4.81 3.14 -16.49
CA TYR A 353 4.35 1.76 -16.44
C TYR A 353 2.85 1.64 -16.10
N LYS A 354 2.07 2.70 -16.36
CA LYS A 354 0.60 2.70 -16.27
C LYS A 354 0.06 2.18 -14.93
N GLY A 355 0.57 2.73 -13.81
CA GLY A 355 0.11 2.37 -12.47
C GLY A 355 0.79 1.14 -11.86
N VAL A 356 1.78 0.57 -12.54
CA VAL A 356 2.67 -0.47 -12.00
C VAL A 356 3.98 0.17 -11.55
N TRP A 357 4.50 -0.28 -10.41
CA TRP A 357 5.83 0.03 -9.91
C TRP A 357 6.73 -1.19 -9.96
N TYR A 358 8.00 -0.98 -10.25
CA TYR A 358 9.04 -1.98 -10.14
C TYR A 358 9.87 -1.67 -8.89
N ALA A 359 9.67 -2.49 -7.84
CA ALA A 359 10.36 -2.33 -6.57
C ALA A 359 11.55 -3.30 -6.50
N SER A 360 12.75 -2.77 -6.33
CA SER A 360 13.97 -3.58 -6.22
C SER A 360 13.97 -4.42 -4.94
N ASP A 361 14.73 -5.51 -4.94
CA ASP A 361 14.95 -6.34 -3.75
C ASP A 361 15.46 -5.49 -2.57
N ALA A 362 16.38 -4.54 -2.83
CA ALA A 362 16.91 -3.64 -1.81
C ALA A 362 15.84 -2.73 -1.22
N PHE A 363 14.98 -2.13 -2.06
CA PHE A 363 13.88 -1.28 -1.58
C PHE A 363 12.90 -2.07 -0.70
N VAL A 364 12.47 -3.23 -1.16
CA VAL A 364 11.53 -4.08 -0.43
C VAL A 364 12.14 -4.55 0.89
N ARG A 365 13.39 -4.99 0.94
CA ARG A 365 14.10 -5.33 2.17
C ARG A 365 14.12 -4.19 3.17
N TYR A 366 14.37 -2.98 2.69
CA TYR A 366 14.59 -1.83 3.57
C TYR A 366 13.29 -1.21 4.06
N LYS A 367 12.30 -1.05 3.17
CA LYS A 367 11.13 -0.20 3.39
C LYS A 367 9.83 -0.94 3.71
N THR A 368 9.81 -2.26 3.69
CA THR A 368 8.61 -3.03 4.07
C THR A 368 8.30 -2.88 5.55
N LEU A 369 7.11 -2.50 5.92
CA LEU A 369 6.61 -2.58 7.29
C LEU A 369 6.06 -3.97 7.59
N ASN A 370 5.11 -4.40 6.79
CA ASN A 370 4.50 -5.72 6.89
C ASN A 370 4.02 -6.20 5.52
N ILE A 371 3.74 -7.48 5.47
CA ILE A 371 3.07 -8.13 4.33
C ILE A 371 1.91 -8.99 4.83
N VAL A 372 0.89 -9.15 3.98
CA VAL A 372 -0.13 -10.16 4.18
C VAL A 372 -0.10 -11.14 3.00
N VAL A 373 -0.08 -12.43 3.32
CA VAL A 373 -0.07 -13.53 2.35
C VAL A 373 -1.09 -14.59 2.74
N HIS A 374 -1.53 -15.39 1.77
CA HIS A 374 -2.28 -16.61 2.07
C HIS A 374 -1.36 -17.62 2.77
N LYS A 375 -1.85 -18.33 3.78
CA LYS A 375 -1.05 -19.29 4.58
C LYS A 375 -0.36 -20.37 3.74
N ASP A 376 -1.03 -20.84 2.68
CA ASP A 376 -0.47 -21.86 1.76
C ASP A 376 0.67 -21.32 0.87
N ALA A 377 0.85 -20.00 0.83
CA ALA A 377 1.99 -19.35 0.19
C ALA A 377 3.27 -19.48 1.01
N LEU A 378 3.19 -19.83 2.29
CA LEU A 378 4.36 -19.96 3.14
C LEU A 378 5.25 -21.13 2.69
N PRO A 379 6.60 -20.99 2.72
CA PRO A 379 7.51 -22.10 2.69
C PRO A 379 7.22 -23.06 3.85
N LYS A 380 7.22 -24.37 3.60
CA LYS A 380 6.87 -25.38 4.61
C LYS A 380 7.66 -25.28 5.91
N HIS A 381 8.95 -24.94 5.82
CA HIS A 381 9.80 -24.82 7.00
C HIS A 381 9.47 -23.57 7.82
N ILE A 382 9.05 -22.48 7.17
CA ILE A 382 8.61 -21.24 7.84
C ILE A 382 7.23 -21.48 8.49
N ALA A 383 6.26 -22.04 7.76
CA ALA A 383 4.96 -22.40 8.31
C ALA A 383 5.09 -23.27 9.59
N LYS A 384 6.03 -24.25 9.56
CA LYS A 384 6.32 -25.09 10.73
C LYS A 384 6.88 -24.29 11.91
N LYS A 385 7.79 -23.33 11.67
CA LYS A 385 8.37 -22.46 12.71
C LYS A 385 7.30 -21.58 13.37
N LEU A 386 6.34 -21.11 12.58
CA LEU A 386 5.21 -20.27 13.03
C LEU A 386 4.06 -21.07 13.64
N GLY A 387 4.09 -22.40 13.58
CA GLY A 387 2.98 -23.27 14.04
C GLY A 387 1.73 -23.18 13.15
N ILE A 388 1.85 -22.66 11.93
CA ILE A 388 0.78 -22.54 10.94
C ILE A 388 0.62 -23.88 10.19
N LYS A 389 -0.64 -24.33 10.04
CA LYS A 389 -1.00 -25.60 9.40
C LYS A 389 -1.67 -25.36 8.06
#